data_b7ba126c4168d2b856f958b0fd993ff0
#
_entry.id   b7ba126c4168d2b856f958b0fd993ff0
#
_cell.length_a   1.000
_cell.length_b   1.000
_cell.length_c   1.000
_cell.angle_alpha   90.00
_cell.angle_beta   90.00
_cell.angle_gamma   90.00
#
_symmetry.space_group_name_H-M   'P 1'
#
loop_
_entity.id
_entity.type
_entity.pdbx_description
1 polymer ?
#
loop_
_entity_poly.entity_id
_entity_poly.type
_entity_poly.pdbx_seq_one_letter_code
_entity_poly.pdbx_strand_id
1 'polypeptide(L)'
;FADLTGFTRLCENAPAAEIIDLLRQFRIRMEQAVFTHGGTVDKYIGDCVMATFGLLAPSGRDPAAALACAHDMQDAIDDWNRERAARGLPLVGLGIGVHYGAVVAGDIGSDQRLEFTVIGDTVNVASRLMHLTRELEAGIVI
;
A
#
# COMPACT_ATOMS: atom_id res chain seq x y z
N PHE A 1 -2.89 0.28 -4.44
CA PHE A 1 -2.79 1.17 -3.27
C PHE A 1 -3.15 0.39 -2.02
N ALA A 2 -2.37 0.58 -0.95
CA ALA A 2 -2.67 0.01 0.36
C ALA A 2 -2.51 1.08 1.44
N ASP A 3 -3.51 1.29 2.28
CA ASP A 3 -3.65 2.40 3.22
C ASP A 3 -4.00 1.90 4.62
N LEU A 4 -3.31 2.43 5.65
CA LEU A 4 -3.59 2.07 7.03
C LEU A 4 -4.97 2.60 7.46
N THR A 5 -5.82 1.71 7.93
CA THR A 5 -7.12 2.10 8.47
C THR A 5 -6.97 2.55 9.92
N GLY A 6 -7.52 3.73 10.25
CA GLY A 6 -7.50 4.29 11.60
C GLY A 6 -6.22 5.05 11.96
N PHE A 7 -5.28 5.24 11.02
CA PHE A 7 -4.01 5.92 11.27
C PHE A 7 -4.18 7.35 11.79
N THR A 8 -5.06 8.15 11.21
CA THR A 8 -5.33 9.53 11.67
C THR A 8 -5.71 9.56 13.14
N ARG A 9 -6.59 8.66 13.59
CA ARG A 9 -7.01 8.56 14.99
C ARG A 9 -5.86 8.12 15.92
N LEU A 10 -4.97 7.26 15.42
CA LEU A 10 -3.77 6.87 16.17
C LEU A 10 -2.83 8.06 16.36
N CYS A 11 -2.65 8.89 15.32
CA CYS A 11 -1.79 10.08 15.37
C CYS A 11 -2.26 11.14 16.36
N GLU A 12 -3.57 11.27 16.60
CA GLU A 12 -4.12 12.25 17.53
C GLU A 12 -3.69 12.00 19.00
N ASN A 13 -3.39 10.75 19.35
CA ASN A 13 -3.18 10.34 20.73
C ASN A 13 -1.80 9.71 21.00
N ALA A 14 -0.97 9.53 19.98
CA ALA A 14 0.33 8.87 20.10
C ALA A 14 1.49 9.88 20.05
N PRO A 15 2.58 9.65 20.81
CA PRO A 15 3.81 10.42 20.67
C PRO A 15 4.38 10.31 19.25
N ALA A 16 5.01 11.39 18.75
CA ALA A 16 5.57 11.42 17.39
C ALA A 16 6.56 10.28 17.11
N ALA A 17 7.35 9.87 18.08
CA ALA A 17 8.30 8.76 17.95
C ALA A 17 7.58 7.42 17.67
N GLU A 18 6.43 7.19 18.31
CA GLU A 18 5.63 5.97 18.09
C GLU A 18 4.97 5.97 16.72
N ILE A 19 4.53 7.14 16.22
CA ILE A 19 3.98 7.29 14.87
C ILE A 19 5.06 6.99 13.83
N ILE A 20 6.28 7.50 14.01
CA ILE A 20 7.41 7.22 13.11
C ILE A 20 7.74 5.73 13.09
N ASP A 21 7.80 5.08 14.26
CA ASP A 21 8.07 3.65 14.35
C ASP A 21 6.95 2.83 13.69
N LEU A 22 5.69 3.19 13.93
CA LEU A 22 4.53 2.55 13.31
C LEU A 22 4.61 2.62 11.78
N LEU A 23 4.88 3.79 11.21
CA LEU A 23 5.03 3.96 9.75
C LEU A 23 6.22 3.16 9.21
N ARG A 24 7.34 3.12 9.95
CA ARG A 24 8.51 2.33 9.55
C ARG A 24 8.18 0.84 9.52
N GLN A 25 7.53 0.32 10.55
CA GLN A 25 7.12 -1.08 10.64
C GLN A 25 6.11 -1.45 9.55
N PHE A 26 5.17 -0.57 9.25
CA PHE A 26 4.23 -0.71 8.15
C PHE A 26 4.96 -0.81 6.81
N ARG A 27 5.82 0.16 6.49
CA ARG A 27 6.54 0.22 5.23
C ARG A 27 7.39 -1.02 4.98
N ILE A 28 8.12 -1.50 5.99
CA ILE A 28 8.94 -2.73 5.88
C ILE A 28 8.08 -3.93 5.46
N ARG A 29 6.89 -4.09 6.04
CA ARG A 29 5.98 -5.21 5.72
C ARG A 29 5.40 -5.09 4.32
N MET A 30 5.00 -3.89 3.93
CA MET A 30 4.47 -3.63 2.59
C MET A 30 5.54 -3.82 1.50
N GLU A 31 6.74 -3.30 1.71
CA GLU A 31 7.89 -3.49 0.81
C GLU A 31 8.20 -4.97 0.63
N GLN A 32 8.26 -5.73 1.72
CA GLN A 32 8.54 -7.16 1.66
C GLN A 32 7.50 -7.92 0.82
N ALA A 33 6.21 -7.65 1.02
CA ALA A 33 5.15 -8.26 0.22
C ALA A 33 5.28 -7.87 -1.27
N VAL A 34 5.48 -6.58 -1.57
CA VAL A 34 5.62 -6.09 -2.95
C VAL A 34 6.79 -6.77 -3.66
N PHE A 35 7.97 -6.81 -3.03
CA PHE A 35 9.17 -7.39 -3.65
C PHE A 35 9.09 -8.91 -3.79
N THR A 36 8.47 -9.60 -2.84
CA THR A 36 8.24 -11.06 -2.91
C THR A 36 7.44 -11.43 -4.16
N HIS A 37 6.50 -10.60 -4.57
CA HIS A 37 5.66 -10.82 -5.76
C HIS A 37 6.17 -10.11 -7.02
N GLY A 38 7.41 -9.60 -7.02
CA GLY A 38 8.03 -8.97 -8.19
C GLY A 38 7.45 -7.61 -8.55
N GLY A 39 6.77 -6.97 -7.61
CA GLY A 39 6.28 -5.61 -7.75
C GLY A 39 7.37 -4.56 -7.49
N THR A 40 7.03 -3.32 -7.76
CA THR A 40 7.86 -2.14 -7.48
C THR A 40 7.07 -1.18 -6.62
N VAL A 41 7.63 -0.72 -5.50
CA VAL A 41 7.06 0.39 -4.73
C VAL A 41 7.30 1.68 -5.51
N ASP A 42 6.23 2.35 -5.92
CA ASP A 42 6.29 3.63 -6.62
C ASP A 42 6.58 4.76 -5.63
N LYS A 43 5.75 4.90 -4.64
CA LYS A 43 5.90 5.92 -3.59
C LYS A 43 5.08 5.63 -2.33
N TYR A 44 5.40 6.39 -1.29
CA TYR A 44 4.57 6.50 -0.10
C TYR A 44 3.85 7.84 -0.07
N ILE A 45 2.57 7.82 0.28
CA ILE A 45 1.72 8.99 0.43
C ILE A 45 1.18 8.98 1.87
N GLY A 46 1.97 9.53 2.80
CA GLY A 46 1.66 9.39 4.22
C GLY A 46 1.73 7.95 4.72
N ASP A 47 0.59 7.42 5.11
CA ASP A 47 0.33 6.04 5.54
C ASP A 47 -0.17 5.12 4.42
N CYS A 48 -0.16 5.61 3.19
CA CYS A 48 -0.50 4.84 2.01
C CYS A 48 0.75 4.44 1.22
N VAL A 49 0.77 3.24 0.66
CA VAL A 49 1.76 2.77 -0.30
C VAL A 49 1.13 2.59 -1.68
N MET A 50 1.80 3.06 -2.70
CA MET A 50 1.50 2.80 -4.10
C MET A 50 2.53 1.85 -4.67
N ALA A 51 2.10 0.74 -5.24
CA ALA A 51 2.96 -0.23 -5.90
C ALA A 51 2.43 -0.58 -7.29
N THR A 52 3.34 -0.98 -8.17
CA THR A 52 3.05 -1.37 -9.55
C THR A 52 3.60 -2.76 -9.85
N PHE A 53 2.92 -3.48 -10.73
CA PHE A 53 3.33 -4.81 -11.20
C PHE A 53 3.38 -4.80 -12.72
N GLY A 54 4.43 -5.42 -13.31
CA GLY A 54 4.59 -5.49 -14.75
C GLY A 54 5.02 -4.20 -15.44
N LEU A 55 5.39 -3.15 -14.70
CA LEU A 55 5.76 -1.86 -15.29
C LEU A 55 7.05 -1.94 -16.12
N LEU A 56 8.09 -2.57 -15.57
CA LEU A 56 9.41 -2.65 -16.20
C LEU A 56 9.56 -3.89 -17.09
N ALA A 57 8.88 -4.96 -16.75
CA ALA A 57 8.92 -6.24 -17.48
C ALA A 57 7.52 -6.88 -17.45
N PRO A 58 6.60 -6.43 -18.32
CA PRO A 58 5.24 -6.95 -18.34
C PRO A 58 5.18 -8.46 -18.54
N SER A 59 4.33 -9.13 -17.79
CA SER A 59 4.04 -10.56 -17.93
C SER A 59 2.53 -10.80 -17.86
N GLY A 60 2.06 -11.92 -18.42
CA GLY A 60 0.64 -12.29 -18.29
C GLY A 60 0.22 -12.65 -16.86
N ARG A 61 1.15 -12.65 -15.90
CA ARG A 61 0.91 -13.02 -14.50
C ARG A 61 0.84 -11.83 -13.55
N ASP A 62 1.07 -10.61 -14.05
CA ASP A 62 1.14 -9.41 -13.19
C ASP A 62 -0.14 -9.14 -12.39
N PRO A 63 -1.36 -9.32 -12.94
CA PRO A 63 -2.58 -9.17 -12.14
C PRO A 63 -2.68 -10.18 -11.00
N ALA A 64 -2.30 -11.44 -11.26
CA ALA A 64 -2.29 -12.48 -10.23
C ALA A 64 -1.22 -12.22 -9.15
N ALA A 65 -0.05 -11.72 -9.54
CA ALA A 65 1.00 -11.34 -8.62
C ALA A 65 0.58 -10.16 -7.72
N ALA A 66 -0.08 -9.16 -8.29
CA ALA A 66 -0.63 -8.03 -7.54
C ALA A 66 -1.69 -8.47 -6.51
N LEU A 67 -2.56 -9.40 -6.90
CA LEU A 67 -3.59 -9.92 -5.99
C LEU A 67 -2.97 -10.80 -4.89
N ALA A 68 -2.00 -11.66 -5.22
CA ALA A 68 -1.27 -12.44 -4.23
C ALA A 68 -0.54 -11.53 -3.23
N CYS A 69 0.11 -10.48 -3.72
CA CYS A 69 0.73 -9.46 -2.86
C CYS A 69 -0.28 -8.81 -1.92
N ALA A 70 -1.49 -8.48 -2.40
CA ALA A 70 -2.52 -7.88 -1.57
C ALA A 70 -2.95 -8.83 -0.43
N HIS A 71 -3.05 -10.12 -0.68
CA HIS A 71 -3.32 -11.13 0.38
C HIS A 71 -2.17 -11.22 1.38
N ASP A 72 -0.92 -11.31 0.92
CA ASP A 72 0.25 -11.34 1.81
C ASP A 72 0.36 -10.07 2.66
N MET A 73 -0.02 -8.92 2.12
CA MET A 73 -0.11 -7.67 2.89
C MET A 73 -1.13 -7.77 4.03
N GLN A 74 -2.32 -8.34 3.79
CA GLN A 74 -3.33 -8.56 4.84
C GLN A 74 -2.80 -9.52 5.91
N ASP A 75 -2.23 -10.64 5.51
CA ASP A 75 -1.65 -11.63 6.44
C ASP A 75 -0.54 -10.99 7.29
N ALA A 76 0.32 -10.17 6.69
CA ALA A 76 1.38 -9.45 7.41
C ALA A 76 0.82 -8.44 8.44
N ILE A 77 -0.31 -7.81 8.16
CA ILE A 77 -1.00 -6.93 9.12
C ILE A 77 -1.64 -7.75 10.25
N ASP A 78 -2.23 -8.90 9.95
CA ASP A 78 -2.82 -9.77 10.96
C ASP A 78 -1.76 -10.33 11.91
N ASP A 79 -0.60 -10.75 11.38
CA ASP A 79 0.55 -11.17 12.17
C ASP A 79 1.05 -10.04 13.06
N TRP A 80 1.21 -8.86 12.49
CA TRP A 80 1.62 -7.69 13.25
C TRP A 80 0.62 -7.29 14.33
N ASN A 81 -0.68 -7.42 14.07
CA ASN A 81 -1.72 -7.18 15.05
C ASN A 81 -1.67 -8.17 16.22
N ARG A 82 -1.27 -9.43 15.99
CA ARG A 82 -1.02 -10.40 17.08
C ARG A 82 0.13 -9.94 17.98
N GLU A 83 1.22 -9.45 17.40
CA GLU A 83 2.36 -8.88 18.14
C GLU A 83 1.95 -7.61 18.92
N ARG A 84 1.16 -6.73 18.30
CA ARG A 84 0.66 -5.49 18.90
C ARG A 84 -0.26 -5.77 20.09
N ALA A 85 -1.20 -6.71 19.90
CA ALA A 85 -2.12 -7.12 20.97
C ALA A 85 -1.38 -7.69 22.18
N ALA A 86 -0.35 -8.51 21.97
CA ALA A 86 0.48 -9.07 23.06
C ALA A 86 1.22 -7.97 23.86
N ARG A 87 1.41 -6.79 23.27
CA ARG A 87 2.03 -5.61 23.89
C ARG A 87 1.01 -4.57 24.40
N GLY A 88 -0.29 -4.86 24.31
CA GLY A 88 -1.36 -3.94 24.68
C GLY A 88 -1.45 -2.69 23.77
N LEU A 89 -0.92 -2.76 22.54
CA LEU A 89 -0.96 -1.65 21.58
C LEU A 89 -2.25 -1.69 20.75
N PRO A 90 -2.75 -0.53 20.30
CA PRO A 90 -3.91 -0.46 19.41
C PRO A 90 -3.67 -1.26 18.13
N LEU A 91 -4.69 -1.96 17.65
CA LEU A 91 -4.63 -2.68 16.38
C LEU A 91 -4.73 -1.69 15.20
N VAL A 92 -4.19 -2.10 14.06
CA VAL A 92 -4.25 -1.37 12.80
C VAL A 92 -5.02 -2.18 11.76
N GLY A 93 -5.68 -1.51 10.84
CA GLY A 93 -6.31 -2.17 9.69
C GLY A 93 -5.60 -1.79 8.40
N LEU A 94 -5.96 -2.47 7.31
CA LEU A 94 -5.43 -2.20 5.98
C LEU A 94 -6.55 -2.26 4.95
N GLY A 95 -6.68 -1.20 4.14
CA GLY A 95 -7.54 -1.17 2.97
C GLY A 95 -6.69 -1.23 1.70
N ILE A 96 -6.97 -2.17 0.79
CA ILE A 96 -6.20 -2.36 -0.44
C ILE A 96 -7.12 -2.25 -1.65
N GLY A 97 -6.75 -1.38 -2.60
CA GLY A 97 -7.37 -1.29 -3.92
C GLY A 97 -6.41 -1.80 -4.99
N VAL A 98 -6.84 -2.77 -5.78
CA VAL A 98 -6.06 -3.31 -6.89
C VAL A 98 -6.83 -3.06 -8.18
N HIS A 99 -6.17 -2.53 -9.20
CA HIS A 99 -6.76 -2.36 -10.53
C HIS A 99 -5.73 -2.64 -11.62
N TYR A 100 -6.19 -3.20 -12.71
CA TYR A 100 -5.37 -3.53 -13.87
C TYR A 100 -5.81 -2.72 -15.10
N GLY A 101 -4.86 -2.10 -15.77
CA GLY A 101 -5.12 -1.33 -16.97
C GLY A 101 -3.88 -0.60 -17.49
N ALA A 102 -4.03 0.09 -18.61
CA ALA A 102 -2.96 0.87 -19.20
C ALA A 102 -2.59 2.07 -18.32
N VAL A 103 -1.29 2.32 -18.20
CA VAL A 103 -0.73 3.49 -17.52
C VAL A 103 0.35 4.12 -18.40
N VAL A 104 0.61 5.40 -18.18
CA VAL A 104 1.78 6.08 -18.73
C VAL A 104 2.82 6.18 -17.64
N ALA A 105 4.01 5.67 -17.90
CA ALA A 105 5.15 5.76 -16.98
C ALA A 105 6.18 6.75 -17.51
N GLY A 106 6.72 7.57 -16.63
CA GLY A 106 7.74 8.53 -17.00
C GLY A 106 8.19 9.38 -15.82
N ASP A 107 9.23 10.16 -16.08
CA ASP A 107 9.67 11.20 -15.15
C ASP A 107 8.77 12.44 -15.33
N ILE A 108 8.03 12.77 -14.28
CA ILE A 108 7.18 13.96 -14.19
C ILE A 108 7.78 15.03 -13.28
N GLY A 109 9.03 14.82 -12.86
CA GLY A 109 9.75 15.76 -12.01
C GLY A 109 10.10 17.09 -12.72
N SER A 110 11.02 17.78 -12.12
CA SER A 110 11.61 19.02 -12.68
C SER A 110 13.12 18.85 -12.82
N ASP A 111 13.79 19.83 -13.39
CA ASP A 111 15.25 19.86 -13.50
C ASP A 111 15.98 19.69 -12.14
N GLN A 112 15.28 19.96 -11.05
CA GLN A 112 15.81 19.88 -9.68
C GLN A 112 15.35 18.65 -8.91
N ARG A 113 14.33 17.89 -9.39
CA ARG A 113 13.78 16.74 -8.72
C ARG A 113 13.27 15.71 -9.72
N LEU A 114 13.93 14.57 -9.77
CA LEU A 114 13.44 13.42 -10.53
C LEU A 114 12.27 12.78 -9.79
N GLU A 115 11.17 12.51 -10.52
CA GLU A 115 10.01 11.78 -10.01
C GLU A 115 9.48 10.84 -11.09
N PHE A 116 10.05 9.65 -11.15
CA PHE A 116 9.57 8.61 -12.05
C PHE A 116 8.35 7.94 -11.41
N THR A 117 7.22 7.96 -12.11
CA THR A 117 5.95 7.41 -11.61
C THR A 117 5.02 7.03 -12.75
N VAL A 118 3.88 6.44 -12.42
CA VAL A 118 2.82 6.11 -13.36
C VAL A 118 1.63 7.05 -13.17
N ILE A 119 1.03 7.43 -14.30
CA ILE A 119 -0.18 8.26 -14.35
C ILE A 119 -1.22 7.61 -15.27
N GLY A 120 -2.48 7.93 -15.05
CA GLY A 120 -3.61 7.47 -15.87
C GLY A 120 -4.85 7.21 -15.05
N ASP A 121 -5.96 6.97 -15.74
CA ASP A 121 -7.23 6.65 -15.09
C ASP A 121 -7.16 5.35 -14.27
N THR A 122 -6.40 4.37 -14.76
CA THR A 122 -6.09 3.12 -14.04
C THR A 122 -5.56 3.37 -12.62
N VAL A 123 -4.68 4.35 -12.45
CA VAL A 123 -4.13 4.74 -11.13
C VAL A 123 -5.22 5.34 -10.25
N ASN A 124 -6.06 6.21 -10.82
CA ASN A 124 -7.17 6.84 -10.11
C ASN A 124 -8.22 5.81 -9.67
N VAL A 125 -8.53 4.83 -10.54
CA VAL A 125 -9.47 3.75 -10.20
C VAL A 125 -8.91 2.91 -9.04
N ALA A 126 -7.65 2.49 -9.09
CA ALA A 126 -7.03 1.73 -7.99
C ALA A 126 -7.11 2.49 -6.66
N SER A 127 -6.86 3.79 -6.66
CA SER A 127 -6.99 4.64 -5.48
C SER A 127 -8.42 4.71 -4.95
N ARG A 128 -9.42 4.85 -5.83
CA ARG A 128 -10.84 4.85 -5.44
C ARG A 128 -11.27 3.51 -4.86
N LEU A 129 -10.83 2.38 -5.44
CA LEU A 129 -11.10 1.04 -4.91
C LEU A 129 -10.53 0.87 -3.49
N MET A 130 -9.33 1.38 -3.23
CA MET A 130 -8.75 1.40 -1.90
C MET A 130 -9.64 2.18 -0.91
N HIS A 131 -10.17 3.34 -1.29
CA HIS A 131 -11.11 4.09 -0.44
C HIS A 131 -12.43 3.36 -0.20
N LEU A 132 -12.95 2.63 -1.19
CA LEU A 132 -14.18 1.84 -1.06
C LEU A 132 -14.06 0.71 -0.06
N THR A 133 -12.87 0.24 0.29
CA THR A 133 -12.68 -0.79 1.32
C THR A 133 -13.35 -0.44 2.64
N ARG A 134 -13.37 0.85 2.99
CA ARG A 134 -13.99 1.33 4.24
C ARG A 134 -15.51 1.26 4.20
N GLU A 135 -16.11 1.59 3.05
CA GLU A 135 -17.57 1.55 2.86
C GLU A 135 -18.08 0.12 2.76
N LEU A 136 -17.31 -0.75 2.13
CA LEU A 136 -17.65 -2.15 1.91
C LEU A 136 -17.25 -3.07 3.07
N GLU A 137 -16.57 -2.55 4.08
CA GLU A 137 -15.98 -3.33 5.18
C GLU A 137 -15.11 -4.50 4.67
N ALA A 138 -14.44 -4.29 3.54
CA ALA A 138 -13.60 -5.29 2.88
C ALA A 138 -12.12 -4.90 2.98
N GLY A 139 -11.24 -5.88 3.19
CA GLY A 139 -9.78 -5.63 3.23
C GLY A 139 -9.20 -5.36 1.84
N ILE A 140 -9.76 -5.97 0.79
CA ILE A 140 -9.30 -5.86 -0.59
C ILE A 140 -10.50 -5.60 -1.50
N VAL A 141 -10.37 -4.63 -2.41
CA VAL A 141 -11.32 -4.34 -3.49
C VAL A 141 -10.58 -4.30 -4.83
N ILE A 142 -11.14 -4.94 -5.87
CA ILE A 142 -10.53 -5.06 -7.20
C ILE A 142 -11.48 -4.56 -8.30
#